data_2865bee6fa85390f1b425926fd498947
#
_entry.id   2865bee6fa85390f1b425926fd498947
#
_cell.length_a   1.000
_cell.length_b   1.000
_cell.length_c   1.000
_cell.angle_alpha   90.00
_cell.angle_beta   90.00
_cell.angle_gamma   90.00
#
_symmetry.space_group_name_H-M   'P 1'
#
loop_
_entity.id
_entity.type
_entity.pdbx_description
1 polymer ?
#
loop_
_entity_poly.entity_id
_entity_poly.type
_entity_poly.pdbx_seq_one_letter_code
_entity_poly.pdbx_strand_id
1 'polypeptide(L)' 'MPPKAKITKDMILNSVLEITQQTGFETVNARSIANKLQCSTRPIFTCYKNMEELKQEFLDFAFEYYNHYVADYGM' A
#
# COMPACT_ATOMS: atom_id res chain seq x y z
N MET A 1 13.11 -23.44 1.81
CA MET A 1 12.29 -22.36 1.27
C MET A 1 11.09 -22.09 2.15
N PRO A 2 10.98 -20.93 2.64
CA PRO A 2 9.86 -20.66 3.53
C PRO A 2 8.55 -20.68 2.75
N PRO A 3 7.48 -20.96 3.45
CA PRO A 3 6.18 -20.90 2.83
C PRO A 3 5.88 -19.47 2.42
N LYS A 4 4.82 -19.32 1.64
CA LYS A 4 4.39 -18.01 1.26
C LYS A 4 4.26 -17.12 2.43
N ALA A 5 4.91 -15.99 2.35
CA ALA A 5 4.82 -15.01 3.41
C ALA A 5 3.39 -14.52 3.53
N LYS A 6 2.99 -14.25 4.74
CA LYS A 6 1.71 -13.64 4.97
C LYS A 6 1.71 -12.24 4.40
N ILE A 7 0.62 -11.86 3.77
CA ILE A 7 0.49 -10.50 3.29
C ILE A 7 0.17 -9.60 4.47
N THR A 8 0.97 -8.57 4.65
CA THR A 8 0.80 -7.65 5.76
C THR A 8 0.34 -6.29 5.25
N LYS A 9 -0.11 -5.46 6.17
CA LYS A 9 -0.52 -4.11 5.81
C LYS A 9 0.64 -3.31 5.23
N ASP A 10 1.83 -3.51 5.77
CA ASP A 10 3.02 -2.83 5.25
C ASP A 10 3.24 -3.19 3.79
N MET A 11 3.10 -4.45 3.46
CA MET A 11 3.29 -4.88 2.09
C MET A 11 2.25 -4.25 1.17
N ILE A 12 1.02 -4.18 1.65
CA ILE A 12 -0.05 -3.57 0.87
C ILE A 12 0.22 -2.09 0.66
N LEU A 13 0.58 -1.39 1.72
CA LEU A 13 0.83 0.04 1.62
C LEU A 13 2.02 0.36 0.72
N ASN A 14 3.06 -0.44 0.80
CA ASN A 14 4.21 -0.25 -0.08
C ASN A 14 3.83 -0.49 -1.54
N SER A 15 2.98 -1.47 -1.78
CA SER A 15 2.50 -1.72 -3.13
C SER A 15 1.71 -0.55 -3.65
N VAL A 16 0.85 0.01 -2.81
CA VAL A 16 0.06 1.19 -3.20
C VAL A 16 0.98 2.34 -3.54
N LEU A 17 2.02 2.52 -2.74
CA LEU A 17 2.98 3.59 -2.99
C LEU A 17 3.65 3.41 -4.35
N GLU A 18 4.09 2.21 -4.65
CA GLU A 18 4.73 1.94 -5.93
C GLU A 18 3.79 2.16 -7.09
N ILE A 19 2.55 1.67 -6.95
CA ILE A 19 1.58 1.86 -8.02
C ILE A 19 1.31 3.34 -8.25
N THR A 20 1.20 4.07 -7.16
CA THR A 20 0.96 5.50 -7.24
C THR A 20 2.09 6.21 -7.96
N GLN A 21 3.31 5.80 -7.69
CA GLN A 21 4.47 6.42 -8.33
C GLN A 21 4.58 6.05 -9.80
N GLN A 22 4.14 4.86 -10.15
CA GLN A 22 4.29 4.39 -11.52
C GLN A 22 3.14 4.80 -12.42
N THR A 23 1.92 4.66 -11.95
CA THR A 23 0.76 4.89 -12.80
C THR A 23 -0.25 5.85 -12.20
N GLY A 24 -0.06 6.26 -10.94
CA GLY A 24 -0.95 7.22 -10.33
C GLY A 24 -1.92 6.57 -9.35
N PHE A 25 -2.36 7.39 -8.42
CA PHE A 25 -3.23 6.92 -7.35
C PHE A 25 -4.57 6.43 -7.90
N GLU A 26 -4.96 6.95 -9.05
CA GLU A 26 -6.24 6.59 -9.64
C GLU A 26 -6.32 5.13 -10.06
N THR A 27 -5.17 4.53 -10.33
CA THR A 27 -5.15 3.14 -10.75
C THR A 27 -5.08 2.18 -9.59
N VAL A 28 -5.04 2.68 -8.36
CA VAL A 28 -4.94 1.84 -7.18
C VAL A 28 -6.27 1.18 -6.91
N ASN A 29 -6.28 -0.14 -6.90
CA ASN A 29 -7.45 -0.92 -6.51
C ASN A 29 -6.98 -2.28 -6.02
N ALA A 30 -7.91 -3.06 -5.50
CA ALA A 30 -7.54 -4.35 -4.91
C ALA A 30 -6.85 -5.25 -5.92
N ARG A 31 -7.32 -5.19 -7.16
CA ARG A 31 -6.76 -6.03 -8.19
C ARG A 31 -5.33 -5.65 -8.54
N SER A 32 -5.06 -4.36 -8.68
CA SER A 32 -3.71 -3.93 -9.02
C SER A 32 -2.74 -4.23 -7.88
N ILE A 33 -3.19 -4.09 -6.64
CA ILE A 33 -2.36 -4.44 -5.50
C ILE A 33 -2.09 -5.94 -5.48
N ALA A 34 -3.13 -6.73 -5.69
CA ALA A 34 -2.97 -8.18 -5.70
C ALA A 34 -2.01 -8.63 -6.78
N ASN A 35 -2.12 -8.04 -7.95
CA ASN A 35 -1.21 -8.34 -9.05
C ASN A 35 0.23 -8.02 -8.68
N LYS A 36 0.42 -6.88 -8.05
CA LYS A 36 1.75 -6.45 -7.66
C LYS A 36 2.35 -7.40 -6.62
N LEU A 37 1.54 -7.84 -5.69
CA LEU A 37 1.98 -8.76 -4.65
C LEU A 37 1.94 -10.21 -5.08
N GLN A 38 1.42 -10.46 -6.27
CA GLN A 38 1.29 -11.82 -6.81
C GLN A 38 0.45 -12.69 -5.89
N CYS A 39 -0.69 -12.17 -5.50
CA CYS A 39 -1.61 -12.88 -4.63
C CYS A 39 -3.03 -12.57 -5.08
N SER A 40 -4.01 -13.20 -4.42
CA SER A 40 -5.40 -12.89 -4.69
C SER A 40 -5.79 -11.63 -3.94
N THR A 41 -7.02 -11.17 -4.15
CA THR A 41 -7.50 -9.99 -3.43
C THR A 41 -7.94 -10.31 -2.01
N ARG A 42 -8.01 -11.58 -1.68
CA ARG A 42 -8.50 -11.99 -0.38
C ARG A 42 -7.70 -11.44 0.80
N PRO A 43 -6.37 -11.55 0.81
CA PRO A 43 -5.60 -10.99 1.93
C PRO A 43 -5.79 -9.49 2.07
N ILE A 44 -6.00 -8.80 0.97
CA ILE A 44 -6.22 -7.37 1.02
C ILE A 44 -7.48 -7.06 1.79
N PHE A 45 -8.56 -7.76 1.48
CA PHE A 45 -9.83 -7.54 2.16
C PHE A 45 -9.87 -8.15 3.56
N THR A 46 -8.90 -8.98 3.89
CA THR A 46 -8.73 -9.43 5.27
C THR A 46 -8.14 -8.32 6.11
N CYS A 47 -7.24 -7.54 5.54
CA CYS A 47 -6.60 -6.44 6.25
C CYS A 47 -7.45 -5.18 6.28
N TYR A 48 -8.23 -4.96 5.24
CA TYR A 48 -9.04 -3.75 5.11
C TYR A 48 -10.45 -4.13 4.69
N LYS A 49 -11.44 -3.50 5.29
CA LYS A 49 -12.83 -3.78 4.97
C LYS A 49 -13.17 -3.45 3.53
N ASN A 50 -12.63 -2.36 3.03
CA ASN A 50 -12.91 -1.92 1.67
C ASN A 50 -11.77 -1.05 1.21
N MET A 51 -11.85 -0.61 -0.04
CA MET A 51 -10.79 0.20 -0.61
C MET A 51 -10.70 1.57 0.02
N GLU A 52 -11.82 2.08 0.48
CA GLU A 52 -11.81 3.39 1.13
C GLU A 52 -10.95 3.36 2.39
N GLU A 53 -11.11 2.32 3.17
CA GLU A 53 -10.32 2.18 4.39
C GLU A 53 -8.84 2.06 4.05
N LEU A 54 -8.53 1.28 3.03
CA LEU A 54 -7.16 1.11 2.60
C LEU A 54 -6.57 2.43 2.12
N LYS A 55 -7.32 3.17 1.33
CA LYS A 55 -6.83 4.43 0.79
C LYS A 55 -6.63 5.47 1.90
N GLN A 56 -7.53 5.47 2.86
CA GLN A 56 -7.39 6.38 3.99
C GLN A 56 -6.13 6.08 4.78
N GLU A 57 -5.88 4.82 5.03
CA GLU A 57 -4.69 4.44 5.76
C GLU A 57 -3.44 4.73 4.94
N PHE A 58 -3.52 4.56 3.64
CA PHE A 58 -2.39 4.90 2.80
C PHE A 58 -2.09 6.38 2.84
N LEU A 59 -3.11 7.22 2.88
CA LEU A 59 -2.87 8.65 2.96
C LEU A 59 -2.14 9.01 4.25
N ASP A 60 -2.52 8.39 5.35
CA ASP A 60 -1.82 8.60 6.61
C ASP A 60 -0.38 8.10 6.51
N PHE A 61 -0.20 6.96 5.91
CA PHE A 61 1.11 6.38 5.71
C PHE A 61 2.00 7.28 4.86
N ALA A 62 1.45 7.78 3.77
CA ALA A 62 2.21 8.64 2.87
C ALA A 62 2.51 9.98 3.52
N PHE A 63 1.58 10.49 4.30
CA PHE A 63 1.78 11.75 4.99
C PHE A 63 2.92 11.65 5.97
N GLU A 64 2.97 10.56 6.72
CA GLU A 64 4.06 10.34 7.65
C GLU A 64 5.38 10.17 6.92
N TYR A 65 5.35 9.49 5.82
CA TYR A 65 6.52 9.27 5.02
C TYR A 65 7.09 10.59 4.53
N TYR A 66 6.24 11.44 4.02
CA TYR A 66 6.66 12.74 3.52
C TYR A 66 7.11 13.67 4.64
N ASN A 67 6.41 13.64 5.75
CA ASN A 67 6.79 14.46 6.89
C ASN A 67 8.17 14.10 7.39
N HIS A 68 8.43 12.83 7.47
CA HIS A 68 9.73 12.36 7.93
C HIS A 68 10.82 12.81 6.97
N TYR A 69 10.55 12.69 5.70
CA TYR A 69 11.48 13.06 4.66
C TYR A 69 11.76 14.56 4.67
N VAL A 70 10.70 15.33 4.77
CA VAL A 70 10.83 16.78 4.77
C VAL A 70 11.55 17.27 6.02
N ALA A 71 11.26 16.67 7.15
CA ALA A 71 11.94 17.05 8.38
C ALA A 71 13.44 16.83 8.28
N ASP A 72 13.82 15.75 7.67
CA ASP A 72 15.21 15.43 7.43
C ASP A 72 15.88 16.47 6.57
N TYR A 73 15.14 16.94 5.61
CA TYR A 73 15.63 17.82 4.58
C TYR A 73 15.53 19.28 4.96
N GLY A 74 14.45 19.61 5.59
CA GLY A 74 14.11 20.98 5.84
C GLY A 74 14.99 21.63 6.89
N MET A 75 15.73 20.85 7.58
CA MET A 75 16.62 21.40 8.58
C MET A 75 18.02 21.43 8.09
#